data_2b1ebcc7c6e01e5469ed5a4ae11a3c4d
#
_entry.id   2b1ebcc7c6e01e5469ed5a4ae11a3c4d
#
_cell.length_a   1.000
_cell.length_b   1.000
_cell.length_c   1.000
_cell.angle_alpha   90.00
_cell.angle_beta   90.00
_cell.angle_gamma   90.00
#
_symmetry.space_group_name_H-M   'P 1'
#
loop_
_entity.id
_entity.type
_entity.pdbx_description
1 polymer ?
#
loop_
_entity_poly.entity_id
_entity_poly.type
_entity_poly.pdbx_seq_one_letter_code
_entity_poly.pdbx_strand_id
1 'polypeptide(L)'
;FMISRQFNLMLQAKDLSSRGMNREQVAHTMGVQSFIAGKCINQCRNFSMAELKSGLAESVNTESLIKSGMMDENIGVEMLLVKYSKRN
;
A
#
# COMPACT_ATOMS: atom_id res chain seq x y z
N PHE A 1 -5.81 9.30 8.15
CA PHE A 1 -5.74 7.85 8.03
C PHE A 1 -5.21 7.47 6.65
N MET A 2 -4.09 6.76 6.60
CA MET A 2 -3.26 6.71 5.40
C MET A 2 -2.96 5.30 4.87
N ILE A 3 -3.73 4.28 5.26
CA ILE A 3 -3.44 2.91 4.83
C ILE A 3 -3.69 2.71 3.33
N SER A 4 -4.77 3.29 2.81
CA SER A 4 -5.04 3.18 1.37
C SER A 4 -3.92 3.83 0.55
N ARG A 5 -3.38 4.94 1.05
CA ARG A 5 -2.26 5.60 0.39
C ARG A 5 -1.03 4.68 0.36
N GLN A 6 -0.76 3.96 1.46
CA GLN A 6 0.37 3.04 1.53
C GLN A 6 0.22 1.90 0.51
N PHE A 7 -0.97 1.32 0.42
CA PHE A 7 -1.22 0.29 -0.58
C PHE A 7 -1.08 0.83 -2.00
N ASN A 8 -1.56 2.04 -2.25
CA ASN A 8 -1.44 2.66 -3.56
C ASN A 8 0.03 2.88 -3.94
N LEU A 9 0.84 3.35 -2.99
CA LEU A 9 2.27 3.54 -3.23
C LEU A 9 2.97 2.22 -3.52
N MET A 10 2.64 1.16 -2.79
CA MET A 10 3.22 -0.15 -3.04
C MET A 10 2.80 -0.71 -4.40
N LEU A 11 1.55 -0.49 -4.80
CA LEU A 11 1.06 -0.88 -6.12
C LEU A 11 1.85 -0.21 -7.23
N GLN A 12 2.05 1.10 -7.12
CA GLN A 12 2.81 1.85 -8.12
C GLN A 12 4.25 1.37 -8.17
N ALA A 13 4.88 1.18 -7.02
CA ALA A 13 6.27 0.74 -6.96
C ALA A 13 6.43 -0.64 -7.59
N LYS A 14 5.49 -1.55 -7.33
CA LYS A 14 5.55 -2.90 -7.90
C LYS A 14 5.38 -2.86 -9.40
N ASP A 15 4.42 -2.10 -9.91
CA ASP A 15 4.19 -1.98 -11.35
C ASP A 15 5.43 -1.38 -12.05
N LEU A 16 5.96 -0.28 -11.54
CA LEU A 16 7.08 0.39 -12.16
C LEU A 16 8.35 -0.44 -12.10
N SER A 17 8.62 -1.09 -10.96
CA SER A 17 9.80 -1.93 -10.86
C SER A 17 9.71 -3.16 -11.75
N SER A 18 8.50 -3.69 -11.98
CA SER A 18 8.31 -4.82 -12.88
C SER A 18 8.56 -4.43 -14.34
N ARG A 19 8.53 -3.14 -14.65
CA ARG A 19 8.86 -2.62 -15.98
C ARG A 19 10.34 -2.34 -16.15
N GLY A 20 11.16 -2.72 -15.18
CA GLY A 20 12.60 -2.57 -15.26
C GLY A 20 13.13 -1.22 -14.77
N MET A 21 12.29 -0.39 -14.16
CA MET A 21 12.74 0.89 -13.62
C MET A 21 13.55 0.70 -12.34
N ASN A 22 14.64 1.47 -12.21
CA ASN A 22 15.42 1.47 -10.98
C ASN A 22 14.75 2.38 -9.93
N ARG A 23 15.32 2.39 -8.71
CA ARG A 23 14.75 3.16 -7.61
C ARG A 23 14.58 4.64 -7.95
N GLU A 24 15.58 5.24 -8.59
CA GLU A 24 15.53 6.67 -8.92
C GLU A 24 14.42 6.97 -9.93
N GLN A 25 14.27 6.11 -10.93
CA GLN A 25 13.20 6.27 -11.93
C GLN A 25 11.84 6.07 -11.32
N VAL A 26 11.68 5.08 -10.43
CA VAL A 26 10.44 4.86 -9.71
C VAL A 26 10.09 6.07 -8.86
N ALA A 27 11.06 6.60 -8.12
CA ALA A 27 10.85 7.76 -7.27
C ALA A 27 10.38 8.97 -8.08
N HIS A 28 11.04 9.22 -9.21
CA HIS A 28 10.68 10.34 -10.08
C HIS A 28 9.25 10.20 -10.62
N THR A 29 8.92 9.00 -11.10
CA THR A 29 7.59 8.73 -11.67
C THR A 29 6.50 8.84 -10.62
N MET A 30 6.75 8.35 -9.41
CA MET A 30 5.78 8.40 -8.31
C MET A 30 5.70 9.79 -7.66
N GLY A 31 6.69 10.65 -7.89
CA GLY A 31 6.75 11.95 -7.26
C GLY A 31 7.10 11.91 -5.78
N VAL A 32 7.95 10.95 -5.38
CA VAL A 32 8.38 10.79 -4.00
C VAL A 32 9.91 10.80 -3.93
N GLN A 33 10.44 10.93 -2.73
CA GLN A 33 11.88 10.87 -2.51
C GLN A 33 12.38 9.44 -2.73
N SER A 34 13.64 9.29 -3.15
CA SER A 34 14.16 7.97 -3.52
C SER A 34 14.17 6.99 -2.36
N PHE A 35 14.36 7.44 -1.12
CA PHE A 35 14.32 6.51 0.01
C PHE A 35 12.90 5.99 0.26
N ILE A 36 11.88 6.79 -0.03
CA ILE A 36 10.48 6.35 0.07
C ILE A 36 10.19 5.32 -1.02
N ALA A 37 10.65 5.59 -2.25
CA ALA A 37 10.51 4.62 -3.33
C ALA A 37 11.21 3.30 -3.00
N GLY A 38 12.40 3.36 -2.42
CA GLY A 38 13.15 2.17 -2.00
C GLY A 38 12.39 1.35 -0.97
N LYS A 39 11.77 2.01 0.01
CA LYS A 39 10.94 1.32 1.01
C LYS A 39 9.74 0.66 0.36
N CYS A 40 9.06 1.36 -0.54
CA CYS A 40 7.91 0.80 -1.24
C CYS A 40 8.28 -0.39 -2.09
N ILE A 41 9.41 -0.33 -2.79
CA ILE A 41 9.91 -1.45 -3.61
C ILE A 41 10.16 -2.67 -2.72
N ASN A 42 10.81 -2.48 -1.58
CA ASN A 42 11.08 -3.58 -0.66
C ASN A 42 9.80 -4.17 -0.07
N GLN A 43 8.87 -3.32 0.34
CA GLN A 43 7.62 -3.77 0.93
C GLN A 43 6.75 -4.51 -0.07
N CYS A 44 6.68 -4.03 -1.31
CA CYS A 44 5.80 -4.63 -2.31
C CYS A 44 6.25 -6.03 -2.75
N ARG A 45 7.49 -6.41 -2.46
CA ARG A 45 7.97 -7.76 -2.77
C ARG A 45 7.25 -8.84 -1.98
N ASN A 46 6.67 -8.48 -0.83
CA ASN A 46 5.97 -9.44 0.02
C ASN A 46 4.55 -9.72 -0.46
N PHE A 47 4.10 -9.04 -1.51
CA PHE A 47 2.72 -9.13 -1.98
C PHE A 47 2.68 -9.32 -3.49
N SER A 48 1.66 -10.05 -3.96
CA SER A 48 1.36 -10.09 -5.40
C SER A 48 0.60 -8.82 -5.78
N MET A 49 0.52 -8.55 -7.08
CA MET A 49 -0.31 -7.44 -7.59
C MET A 49 -1.76 -7.59 -7.14
N ALA A 50 -2.29 -8.81 -7.22
CA ALA A 50 -3.67 -9.07 -6.80
C ALA A 50 -3.88 -8.77 -5.33
N GLU A 51 -2.91 -9.14 -4.48
CA GLU A 51 -2.98 -8.85 -3.05
C GLU A 51 -2.96 -7.35 -2.77
N LEU A 52 -2.13 -6.61 -3.50
CA LEU A 52 -2.07 -5.15 -3.32
C LEU A 52 -3.34 -4.47 -3.77
N LYS A 53 -3.92 -4.92 -4.88
CA LYS A 53 -5.20 -4.39 -5.35
C LYS A 53 -6.32 -4.68 -4.37
N SER A 54 -6.35 -5.90 -3.85
CA SER A 54 -7.34 -6.29 -2.83
C SER A 54 -7.16 -5.47 -1.56
N GLY A 55 -5.91 -5.29 -1.12
CA GLY A 55 -5.61 -4.50 0.07
C GLY A 55 -6.02 -3.05 -0.10
N LEU A 56 -5.80 -2.48 -1.27
CA LEU A 56 -6.21 -1.11 -1.56
C LEU A 56 -7.73 -0.98 -1.47
N ALA A 57 -8.47 -1.89 -2.10
CA ALA A 57 -9.92 -1.87 -2.09
C ALA A 57 -10.47 -2.00 -0.67
N GLU A 58 -9.91 -2.92 0.11
CA GLU A 58 -10.33 -3.10 1.50
C GLU A 58 -10.01 -1.88 2.35
N SER A 59 -8.86 -1.25 2.11
CA SER A 59 -8.46 -0.06 2.86
C SER A 59 -9.41 1.10 2.59
N VAL A 60 -9.77 1.31 1.32
CA VAL A 60 -10.70 2.36 0.94
C VAL A 60 -12.06 2.12 1.60
N ASN A 61 -12.55 0.88 1.57
CA ASN A 61 -13.81 0.53 2.19
C ASN A 61 -13.77 0.76 3.70
N THR A 62 -12.69 0.33 4.35
CA THR A 62 -12.52 0.50 5.79
C THR A 62 -12.48 1.98 6.16
N GLU A 63 -11.77 2.81 5.39
CA GLU A 63 -11.74 4.25 5.63
C GLU A 63 -13.11 4.88 5.50
N SER A 64 -13.90 4.42 4.54
CA SER A 64 -15.27 4.89 4.36
C SER A 64 -16.14 4.55 5.58
N LEU A 65 -16.02 3.32 6.09
CA LEU A 65 -16.76 2.90 7.28
C LEU A 65 -16.37 3.71 8.52
N ILE A 66 -15.08 4.00 8.66
CA ILE A 66 -14.57 4.81 9.77
C ILE A 66 -15.13 6.23 9.68
N LYS A 67 -15.09 6.82 8.49
CA LYS A 67 -15.59 8.19 8.29
C LYS A 67 -17.07 8.31 8.56
N SER A 68 -17.84 7.27 8.26
CA SER A 68 -19.29 7.29 8.50
C SER A 68 -19.66 6.93 9.94
N GLY A 69 -18.68 6.62 10.78
CA GLY A 69 -18.92 6.25 12.17
C GLY A 69 -19.38 4.82 12.38
N MET A 70 -19.33 4.00 11.31
CA MET A 70 -19.79 2.60 11.39
C MET A 70 -18.71 1.64 11.85
N MET A 71 -17.46 2.11 11.94
CA MET A 71 -16.35 1.29 12.39
C MET A 71 -15.37 2.15 13.18
N ASP A 72 -14.90 1.63 14.30
CA ASP A 72 -13.85 2.31 15.07
C ASP A 72 -12.52 2.28 14.30
N GLU A 73 -11.83 3.41 14.29
CA GLU A 73 -10.57 3.55 13.56
C GLU A 73 -9.53 2.53 14.00
N ASN A 74 -9.36 2.36 15.31
CA ASN A 74 -8.36 1.43 15.82
C ASN A 74 -8.65 -0.01 15.43
N ILE A 75 -9.92 -0.40 15.47
CA ILE A 75 -10.34 -1.75 15.07
C ILE A 75 -10.11 -1.94 13.57
N GLY A 76 -10.50 -0.97 12.75
CA GLY A 76 -10.33 -1.06 11.30
C GLY A 76 -8.88 -1.18 10.88
N VAL A 77 -8.02 -0.33 11.45
CA VAL A 77 -6.58 -0.38 11.16
C VAL A 77 -5.98 -1.71 11.60
N GLU A 78 -6.33 -2.16 12.81
CA GLU A 78 -5.79 -3.41 13.34
C GLU A 78 -6.19 -4.61 12.49
N MET A 79 -7.43 -4.66 12.02
CA MET A 79 -7.88 -5.75 11.15
C MET A 79 -7.06 -5.81 9.87
N LEU A 80 -6.80 -4.67 9.25
CA LEU A 80 -6.01 -4.62 8.03
C LEU A 80 -4.56 -5.04 8.29
N LEU A 81 -3.97 -4.55 9.37
CA LEU A 81 -2.59 -4.90 9.71
C LEU A 81 -2.44 -6.39 9.96
N VAL A 82 -3.37 -7.00 10.70
CA VAL A 82 -3.33 -8.44 10.97
C VAL A 82 -3.45 -9.22 9.66
N LYS A 83 -4.39 -8.84 8.81
CA LYS A 83 -4.64 -9.56 7.56
C LYS A 83 -3.43 -9.52 6.64
N TYR A 84 -2.78 -8.38 6.50
CA TYR A 84 -1.71 -8.20 5.53
C TYR A 84 -0.31 -8.35 6.10
N SER A 85 -0.15 -8.45 7.42
CA SER A 85 1.16 -8.64 8.02
C SER A 85 1.60 -10.11 8.08
N LYS A 86 0.72 -11.02 7.76
CA LYS A 86 1.02 -12.47 7.78
C LYS A 86 1.86 -12.93 6.60
N ARG A 87 2.27 -12.03 5.73
CA ARG A 87 2.92 -12.37 4.47
C ARG A 87 4.43 -12.59 4.59
N ASN A 88 4.94 -12.57 5.76
CA ASN A 88 6.39 -12.76 6.00
C ASN A 88 6.86 -14.16 5.67
#